data_0fded260fdef07ff0741ea54e17d2d52
#
_entry.id   0fded260fdef07ff0741ea54e17d2d52
#
_cell.length_a   1.000
_cell.length_b   1.000
_cell.length_c   1.000
_cell.angle_alpha   90.00
_cell.angle_beta   90.00
_cell.angle_gamma   90.00
#
_symmetry.space_group_name_H-M   'P 1'
#
loop_
_entity.id
_entity.type
_entity.pdbx_description
1 polymer ?
#
loop_
_entity_poly.entity_id
_entity_poly.type
_entity_poly.pdbx_seq_one_letter_code
_entity_poly.pdbx_strand_id
1 'polypeptide(L)'
;VRRALVWVIALLLTALAVYLLLSQLPKDDIDVDALLKESSSIPIETEAPETETEHVNPVPYPDIDEQLLTINDWSRPGTKTDAIEYVVVHYLGNPKTTAQQNHDYFESLKDLQDVSMSANFVVGLEGEIIECVPPGEIAYASNSMNHLSISIENCHLDDSGRFTEATYTSLVHLTAWLVCEYDLD
;
A
#
# COMPACT_ATOMS: atom_id res chain seq x y z
N VAL A 1 21.30 24.16 33.17
CA VAL A 1 21.38 25.44 32.46
C VAL A 1 22.68 25.55 31.65
N ARG A 2 23.88 25.29 32.20
CA ARG A 2 25.17 25.42 31.49
C ARG A 2 25.30 24.51 30.24
N ARG A 3 24.81 23.28 30.28
CA ARG A 3 24.87 22.36 29.13
C ARG A 3 23.96 22.80 27.96
N ALA A 4 22.76 23.26 28.24
CA ALA A 4 21.85 23.74 27.19
C ALA A 4 22.41 24.99 26.49
N LEU A 5 23.07 25.88 27.22
CA LEU A 5 23.70 27.10 26.66
C LEU A 5 24.84 26.74 25.70
N VAL A 6 25.65 25.71 26.00
CA VAL A 6 26.74 25.22 25.13
C VAL A 6 26.21 24.71 23.83
N TRP A 7 25.11 23.93 23.83
CA TRP A 7 24.49 23.40 22.60
C TRP A 7 23.87 24.52 21.74
N VAL A 8 23.24 25.53 22.35
CA VAL A 8 22.71 26.67 21.60
C VAL A 8 23.82 27.46 20.92
N ILE A 9 24.94 27.71 21.63
CA ILE A 9 26.11 28.40 21.03
C ILE A 9 26.71 27.56 19.90
N ALA A 10 26.84 26.25 20.05
CA ALA A 10 27.35 25.38 19.01
C ALA A 10 26.46 25.44 17.75
N LEU A 11 25.13 25.36 17.88
CA LEU A 11 24.18 25.49 16.78
C LEU A 11 24.26 26.85 16.07
N LEU A 12 24.41 27.94 16.81
CA LEU A 12 24.56 29.27 16.23
C LEU A 12 25.87 29.43 15.46
N LEU A 13 26.96 28.84 15.96
CA LEU A 13 28.26 28.86 15.28
C LEU A 13 28.24 28.01 13.99
N THR A 14 27.57 26.88 14.00
CA THR A 14 27.40 26.05 12.77
C THR A 14 26.54 26.75 11.73
N ALA A 15 25.44 27.39 12.15
CA ALA A 15 24.58 28.15 11.24
C ALA A 15 25.34 29.37 10.65
N LEU A 16 26.15 30.06 11.43
CA LEU A 16 26.98 31.15 10.95
C LEU A 16 28.06 30.70 9.97
N ALA A 17 28.70 29.55 10.23
CA ALA A 17 29.70 28.99 9.34
C ALA A 17 29.07 28.56 7.97
N VAL A 18 27.90 27.95 7.98
CA VAL A 18 27.16 27.61 6.76
C VAL A 18 26.75 28.88 5.98
N TYR A 19 26.27 29.90 6.67
CA TYR A 19 25.90 31.18 6.05
C TYR A 19 27.13 31.85 5.38
N LEU A 20 28.28 31.87 6.06
CA LEU A 20 29.51 32.42 5.50
C LEU A 20 30.02 31.60 4.29
N LEU A 21 29.87 30.29 4.33
CA LEU A 21 30.23 29.41 3.20
C LEU A 21 29.34 29.70 1.99
N LEU A 22 28.02 29.78 2.20
CA LEU A 22 27.05 30.07 1.14
C LEU A 22 27.22 31.48 0.56
N SER A 23 27.65 32.45 1.39
CA SER A 23 27.89 33.83 0.96
C SER A 23 29.14 33.99 0.07
N GLN A 24 30.01 32.98 0.03
CA GLN A 24 31.22 32.97 -0.80
C GLN A 24 31.04 32.22 -2.13
N LEU A 25 29.86 31.61 -2.35
CA LEU A 25 29.55 31.03 -3.65
C LEU A 25 29.46 32.15 -4.69
N PRO A 26 30.08 31.97 -5.86
CA PRO A 26 29.94 32.94 -6.92
C PRO A 26 28.45 33.11 -7.23
N LYS A 27 27.98 34.35 -7.18
CA LYS A 27 26.67 34.71 -7.70
C LYS A 27 26.85 34.85 -9.21
N ASP A 28 26.94 33.71 -9.89
CA ASP A 28 26.85 33.73 -11.32
C ASP A 28 25.44 34.23 -11.64
N ASP A 29 25.37 35.38 -12.27
CA ASP A 29 24.14 35.88 -12.86
C ASP A 29 23.74 34.88 -13.95
N ILE A 30 22.86 33.92 -13.60
CA ILE A 30 22.27 33.02 -14.57
C ILE A 30 21.42 33.91 -15.48
N ASP A 31 21.90 34.14 -16.68
CA ASP A 31 21.15 34.86 -17.72
C ASP A 31 19.98 33.96 -18.17
N VAL A 32 18.86 34.12 -17.48
CA VAL A 32 17.63 33.36 -17.73
C VAL A 32 17.12 33.62 -19.16
N ASP A 33 17.36 34.83 -19.69
CA ASP A 33 16.94 35.18 -21.05
C ASP A 33 17.80 34.46 -22.11
N ALA A 34 19.09 34.24 -21.83
CA ALA A 34 19.95 33.42 -22.66
C ALA A 34 19.53 31.95 -22.66
N LEU A 35 19.20 31.38 -21.49
CA LEU A 35 18.71 30.01 -21.35
C LEU A 35 17.34 29.81 -22.03
N LEU A 36 16.44 30.77 -21.96
CA LEU A 36 15.14 30.72 -22.62
C LEU A 36 15.28 30.79 -24.16
N LYS A 37 16.28 31.52 -24.65
CA LYS A 37 16.53 31.63 -26.10
C LYS A 37 17.16 30.38 -26.67
N GLU A 38 18.01 29.69 -25.90
CA GLU A 38 18.60 28.40 -26.26
C GLU A 38 17.55 27.29 -26.27
N SER A 39 16.63 27.29 -25.29
CA SER A 39 15.49 26.37 -25.21
C SER A 39 14.52 26.48 -26.40
N SER A 40 14.39 27.68 -27.00
CA SER A 40 13.49 27.89 -28.13
C SER A 40 14.06 27.42 -29.48
N SER A 41 15.33 27.05 -29.55
CA SER A 41 16.01 26.59 -30.75
C SER A 41 16.20 25.07 -30.83
N ILE A 42 15.79 24.31 -29.80
CA ILE A 42 15.77 22.85 -29.84
C ILE A 42 14.56 22.44 -30.67
N PRO A 43 14.72 21.72 -31.83
CA PRO A 43 13.59 21.14 -32.50
C PRO A 43 12.85 20.24 -31.51
N ILE A 44 11.60 20.51 -31.24
CA ILE A 44 10.73 19.56 -30.55
C ILE A 44 10.59 18.39 -31.50
N GLU A 45 11.44 17.38 -31.36
CA GLU A 45 11.17 16.08 -31.93
C GLU A 45 9.90 15.61 -31.21
N THR A 46 8.80 15.67 -31.92
CA THR A 46 7.51 15.18 -31.43
C THR A 46 7.72 13.66 -31.29
N GLU A 47 8.17 13.19 -30.10
CA GLU A 47 8.05 11.79 -29.77
C GLU A 47 6.58 11.44 -29.99
N ALA A 48 6.36 10.48 -30.89
CA ALA A 48 5.04 9.88 -31.05
C ALA A 48 4.59 9.48 -29.64
N PRO A 49 3.30 9.66 -29.29
CA PRO A 49 2.83 9.27 -27.97
C PRO A 49 3.30 7.82 -27.76
N GLU A 50 4.10 7.60 -26.71
CA GLU A 50 4.36 6.25 -26.23
C GLU A 50 2.97 5.65 -26.04
N THR A 51 2.65 4.68 -26.86
CA THR A 51 1.49 3.84 -26.63
C THR A 51 1.76 3.19 -25.28
N GLU A 52 1.15 3.69 -24.21
CA GLU A 52 1.01 2.94 -22.98
C GLU A 52 0.50 1.57 -23.42
N THR A 53 1.37 0.58 -23.35
CA THR A 53 0.95 -0.81 -23.55
C THR A 53 0.02 -1.10 -22.40
N GLU A 54 -1.28 -1.15 -22.71
CA GLU A 54 -2.31 -1.49 -21.75
C GLU A 54 -1.87 -2.77 -21.03
N HIS A 55 -1.68 -2.70 -19.71
CA HIS A 55 -1.30 -3.87 -18.92
C HIS A 55 -2.45 -4.86 -19.00
N VAL A 56 -2.25 -5.96 -19.74
CA VAL A 56 -3.24 -7.02 -19.88
C VAL A 56 -2.87 -8.14 -18.92
N ASN A 57 -3.65 -8.28 -17.85
CA ASN A 57 -3.48 -9.38 -16.92
C ASN A 57 -3.83 -10.72 -17.63
N PRO A 58 -2.90 -11.68 -17.74
CA PRO A 58 -3.14 -12.97 -18.41
C PRO A 58 -4.04 -13.90 -17.60
N VAL A 59 -4.22 -13.63 -16.29
CA VAL A 59 -5.09 -14.39 -15.40
C VAL A 59 -6.48 -13.77 -15.40
N PRO A 60 -7.56 -14.52 -15.65
CA PRO A 60 -8.91 -13.97 -15.59
C PRO A 60 -9.22 -13.36 -14.23
N TYR A 61 -9.98 -12.27 -14.22
CA TYR A 61 -10.46 -11.66 -12.98
C TYR A 61 -11.26 -12.68 -12.15
N PRO A 62 -10.91 -12.89 -10.86
CA PRO A 62 -11.67 -13.79 -9.99
C PRO A 62 -13.10 -13.27 -9.75
N ASP A 63 -14.02 -14.17 -9.41
CA ASP A 63 -15.37 -13.78 -8.95
C ASP A 63 -15.27 -13.25 -7.52
N ILE A 64 -15.23 -11.92 -7.38
CA ILE A 64 -15.04 -11.20 -6.13
C ILE A 64 -16.32 -10.47 -5.79
N ASP A 65 -16.84 -10.70 -4.58
CA ASP A 65 -17.94 -9.94 -3.99
C ASP A 65 -17.34 -8.71 -3.27
N GLU A 66 -17.51 -7.53 -3.85
CA GLU A 66 -17.05 -6.27 -3.27
C GLU A 66 -17.96 -5.84 -2.12
N GLN A 67 -17.51 -6.02 -0.90
CA GLN A 67 -18.19 -5.60 0.33
C GLN A 67 -17.23 -4.72 1.17
N LEU A 68 -16.95 -3.53 0.67
CA LEU A 68 -15.96 -2.65 1.30
C LEU A 68 -16.43 -2.19 2.69
N LEU A 69 -15.53 -2.37 3.68
CA LEU A 69 -15.75 -1.88 5.03
C LEU A 69 -15.95 -0.36 5.07
N THR A 70 -16.76 0.11 5.99
CA THR A 70 -16.88 1.55 6.29
C THR A 70 -15.51 2.10 6.69
N ILE A 71 -15.10 3.27 6.16
CA ILE A 71 -13.85 3.93 6.54
C ILE A 71 -13.90 4.29 8.04
N ASN A 72 -12.91 3.80 8.79
CA ASN A 72 -12.75 4.02 10.23
C ASN A 72 -11.33 3.65 10.67
N ASP A 73 -10.90 4.10 11.84
CA ASP A 73 -9.53 3.90 12.35
C ASP A 73 -9.23 2.45 12.79
N TRP A 74 -10.22 1.56 12.87
CA TRP A 74 -10.10 0.24 13.49
C TRP A 74 -10.00 -0.90 12.46
N SER A 75 -10.66 -0.77 11.31
CA SER A 75 -10.63 -1.84 10.29
C SER A 75 -10.34 -1.35 8.87
N ARG A 76 -10.66 -0.10 8.51
CA ARG A 76 -10.34 0.49 7.21
C ARG A 76 -9.98 1.96 7.36
N PRO A 77 -8.71 2.32 7.54
CA PRO A 77 -8.31 3.73 7.75
C PRO A 77 -8.47 4.61 6.51
N GLY A 78 -8.70 4.04 5.34
CA GLY A 78 -8.75 4.78 4.07
C GLY A 78 -7.40 5.36 3.65
N THR A 79 -6.32 4.91 4.28
CA THR A 79 -4.95 5.33 3.96
C THR A 79 -4.43 4.47 2.83
N LYS A 80 -3.81 5.09 1.82
CA LYS A 80 -3.20 4.38 0.71
C LYS A 80 -1.92 3.65 1.15
N THR A 81 -1.65 2.51 0.51
CA THR A 81 -0.36 1.82 0.63
C THR A 81 0.76 2.66 0.02
N ASP A 82 1.99 2.52 0.52
CA ASP A 82 3.18 3.16 -0.05
C ASP A 82 3.54 2.54 -1.40
N ALA A 83 3.46 1.21 -1.46
CA ALA A 83 3.63 0.38 -2.65
C ALA A 83 2.91 -0.96 -2.43
N ILE A 84 2.76 -1.77 -3.49
CA ILE A 84 2.34 -3.17 -3.38
C ILE A 84 3.53 -4.00 -3.83
N GLU A 85 4.20 -4.64 -2.86
CA GLU A 85 5.39 -5.46 -3.08
C GLU A 85 5.15 -6.93 -2.71
N TYR A 86 4.09 -7.21 -1.93
CA TYR A 86 3.82 -8.54 -1.40
C TYR A 86 2.34 -8.88 -1.41
N VAL A 87 2.04 -10.16 -1.60
CA VAL A 87 0.77 -10.78 -1.22
C VAL A 87 1.01 -11.63 0.01
N VAL A 88 0.35 -11.30 1.13
CA VAL A 88 0.50 -12.04 2.39
C VAL A 88 -0.72 -12.90 2.63
N VAL A 89 -0.49 -14.21 2.68
CA VAL A 89 -1.55 -15.22 2.90
C VAL A 89 -1.60 -15.61 4.37
N HIS A 90 -2.75 -15.43 4.98
CA HIS A 90 -3.05 -15.81 6.34
C HIS A 90 -4.14 -16.89 6.39
N TYR A 91 -4.29 -17.53 7.54
CA TYR A 91 -5.49 -18.26 7.89
C TYR A 91 -6.13 -17.63 9.12
N LEU A 92 -7.44 -17.58 9.17
CA LEU A 92 -8.19 -17.00 10.28
C LEU A 92 -7.97 -17.77 11.59
N GLY A 93 -7.87 -17.07 12.72
CA GLY A 93 -7.70 -17.69 14.03
C GLY A 93 -8.94 -18.38 14.60
N ASN A 94 -10.09 -18.34 13.88
CA ASN A 94 -11.39 -18.84 14.31
C ASN A 94 -11.95 -19.84 13.27
N PRO A 95 -11.69 -21.14 13.42
CA PRO A 95 -12.16 -22.15 12.48
C PRO A 95 -13.70 -22.20 12.37
N LYS A 96 -14.21 -22.71 11.25
CA LYS A 96 -15.64 -22.87 10.92
C LYS A 96 -16.42 -21.57 10.70
N THR A 97 -15.76 -20.44 10.65
CA THR A 97 -16.43 -19.19 10.26
C THR A 97 -16.47 -19.05 8.75
N THR A 98 -17.48 -18.37 8.24
CA THR A 98 -17.62 -18.04 6.82
C THR A 98 -16.90 -16.73 6.47
N ALA A 99 -16.68 -16.45 5.18
CA ALA A 99 -16.14 -15.18 4.73
C ALA A 99 -17.02 -14.01 5.21
N GLN A 100 -18.35 -14.15 5.09
CA GLN A 100 -19.29 -13.11 5.54
C GLN A 100 -19.21 -12.84 7.05
N GLN A 101 -19.09 -13.88 7.88
CA GLN A 101 -18.97 -13.67 9.33
C GLN A 101 -17.69 -12.92 9.70
N ASN A 102 -16.59 -13.14 8.98
CA ASN A 102 -15.34 -12.43 9.21
C ASN A 102 -15.40 -11.00 8.69
N HIS A 103 -16.01 -10.77 7.52
CA HIS A 103 -16.31 -9.43 7.04
C HIS A 103 -17.15 -8.64 8.06
N ASP A 104 -18.26 -9.23 8.55
CA ASP A 104 -19.16 -8.58 9.51
C ASP A 104 -18.45 -8.28 10.84
N TYR A 105 -17.53 -9.16 11.26
CA TYR A 105 -16.68 -8.90 12.42
C TYR A 105 -15.76 -7.69 12.17
N PHE A 106 -15.05 -7.61 11.04
CA PHE A 106 -14.22 -6.46 10.70
C PHE A 106 -15.04 -5.17 10.62
N GLU A 107 -16.24 -5.22 10.05
CA GLU A 107 -17.15 -4.08 10.00
C GLU A 107 -17.60 -3.63 11.39
N SER A 108 -17.82 -4.56 12.34
CA SER A 108 -18.21 -4.25 13.71
C SER A 108 -17.15 -3.51 14.52
N LEU A 109 -15.87 -3.59 14.11
CA LEU A 109 -14.77 -2.96 14.85
C LEU A 109 -14.84 -1.43 14.84
N LYS A 110 -15.52 -0.81 13.87
CA LYS A 110 -15.78 0.64 13.88
C LYS A 110 -16.58 1.08 15.11
N ASP A 111 -17.43 0.18 15.66
CA ASP A 111 -18.29 0.43 16.80
C ASP A 111 -17.68 -0.10 18.10
N LEU A 112 -17.00 -1.27 18.07
CA LEU A 112 -16.37 -1.91 19.22
C LEU A 112 -15.13 -1.16 19.69
N GLN A 113 -14.28 -0.72 18.77
CA GLN A 113 -13.09 0.11 19.01
C GLN A 113 -12.09 -0.49 20.01
N ASP A 114 -11.95 -1.82 20.03
CA ASP A 114 -11.13 -2.56 20.99
C ASP A 114 -9.87 -3.17 20.38
N VAL A 115 -9.87 -3.41 19.07
CA VAL A 115 -8.73 -3.97 18.32
C VAL A 115 -8.74 -3.45 16.89
N SER A 116 -7.56 -3.27 16.30
CA SER A 116 -7.44 -2.97 14.87
C SER A 116 -7.15 -4.24 14.11
N MET A 117 -8.07 -4.64 13.20
CA MET A 117 -7.96 -5.86 12.41
C MET A 117 -8.81 -5.75 11.13
N SER A 118 -8.25 -6.23 10.02
CA SER A 118 -8.94 -6.42 8.74
C SER A 118 -8.05 -7.18 7.78
N ALA A 119 -8.56 -7.45 6.58
CA ALA A 119 -7.80 -7.95 5.44
C ALA A 119 -8.28 -7.24 4.17
N ASN A 120 -7.49 -7.27 3.09
CA ASN A 120 -7.98 -6.84 1.80
C ASN A 120 -9.02 -7.82 1.28
N PHE A 121 -8.75 -9.12 1.37
CA PHE A 121 -9.65 -10.18 0.93
C PHE A 121 -9.88 -11.24 2.01
N VAL A 122 -11.08 -11.81 2.02
CA VAL A 122 -11.40 -13.00 2.79
C VAL A 122 -11.88 -14.09 1.82
N VAL A 123 -11.24 -15.26 1.85
CA VAL A 123 -11.64 -16.44 1.06
C VAL A 123 -12.38 -17.41 1.95
N GLY A 124 -13.61 -17.73 1.60
CA GLY A 124 -14.53 -18.56 2.38
C GLY A 124 -14.35 -20.06 2.18
N LEU A 125 -15.13 -20.84 2.93
CA LEU A 125 -15.07 -22.30 2.92
C LEU A 125 -15.54 -22.93 1.61
N GLU A 126 -16.45 -22.27 0.90
CA GLU A 126 -16.98 -22.71 -0.40
C GLU A 126 -16.23 -22.05 -1.58
N GLY A 127 -15.15 -21.28 -1.27
CA GLY A 127 -14.33 -20.59 -2.25
C GLY A 127 -14.82 -19.20 -2.64
N GLU A 128 -15.87 -18.70 -1.98
CA GLU A 128 -16.31 -17.31 -2.14
C GLU A 128 -15.20 -16.33 -1.74
N ILE A 129 -15.05 -15.23 -2.45
CA ILE A 129 -14.05 -14.18 -2.17
C ILE A 129 -14.78 -12.89 -1.85
N ILE A 130 -14.55 -12.33 -0.68
CA ILE A 130 -15.04 -10.99 -0.29
C ILE A 130 -13.88 -10.01 -0.27
N GLU A 131 -14.03 -8.88 -0.97
CA GLU A 131 -13.13 -7.75 -0.86
C GLU A 131 -13.62 -6.82 0.25
N CYS A 132 -12.82 -6.72 1.33
CA CYS A 132 -13.12 -5.90 2.50
C CYS A 132 -12.43 -4.53 2.46
N VAL A 133 -11.20 -4.48 1.96
CA VAL A 133 -10.38 -3.27 1.81
C VAL A 133 -9.75 -3.28 0.43
N PRO A 134 -9.85 -2.19 -0.36
CA PRO A 134 -9.23 -2.14 -1.68
C PRO A 134 -7.71 -2.44 -1.63
N PRO A 135 -7.14 -3.16 -2.60
CA PRO A 135 -5.71 -3.48 -2.60
C PRO A 135 -4.77 -2.27 -2.48
N GLY A 136 -5.20 -1.10 -2.96
CA GLY A 136 -4.45 0.15 -2.83
C GLY A 136 -4.61 0.87 -1.49
N GLU A 137 -5.33 0.28 -0.53
CA GLU A 137 -5.52 0.82 0.83
C GLU A 137 -4.92 -0.14 1.88
N ILE A 138 -4.48 0.44 3.00
CA ILE A 138 -3.94 -0.32 4.13
C ILE A 138 -5.04 -1.13 4.81
N ALA A 139 -4.84 -2.45 4.92
CA ALA A 139 -5.57 -3.34 5.81
C ALA A 139 -4.71 -3.70 7.03
N TYR A 140 -5.35 -4.03 8.16
CA TYR A 140 -4.67 -4.34 9.43
C TYR A 140 -4.51 -5.85 9.63
N ALA A 141 -3.67 -6.51 8.82
CA ALA A 141 -3.43 -7.96 8.88
C ALA A 141 -1.97 -8.33 9.16
N SER A 142 -1.01 -7.59 8.59
CA SER A 142 0.39 -8.00 8.46
C SER A 142 1.36 -7.09 9.24
N ASN A 143 0.89 -6.33 10.23
CA ASN A 143 1.68 -5.43 11.08
C ASN A 143 2.56 -4.47 10.26
N SER A 144 3.89 -4.61 10.38
CA SER A 144 4.85 -3.74 9.68
C SER A 144 4.80 -3.87 8.16
N MET A 145 4.12 -4.87 7.60
CA MET A 145 3.97 -5.05 6.15
C MET A 145 2.67 -4.47 5.59
N ASN A 146 1.76 -3.98 6.45
CA ASN A 146 0.45 -3.46 6.00
C ASN A 146 0.55 -2.38 4.91
N HIS A 147 1.62 -1.58 4.90
CA HIS A 147 1.82 -0.49 3.94
C HIS A 147 2.49 -0.91 2.62
N LEU A 148 2.88 -2.18 2.51
CA LEU A 148 3.55 -2.76 1.34
C LEU A 148 2.85 -4.02 0.81
N SER A 149 1.74 -4.44 1.39
CA SER A 149 1.17 -5.74 1.05
C SER A 149 -0.34 -5.70 0.86
N ILE A 150 -0.80 -6.65 0.04
CA ILE A 150 -2.19 -7.09 -0.02
C ILE A 150 -2.30 -8.32 0.87
N SER A 151 -3.27 -8.33 1.79
CA SER A 151 -3.52 -9.44 2.70
C SER A 151 -4.74 -10.26 2.30
N ILE A 152 -4.61 -11.59 2.38
CA ILE A 152 -5.68 -12.54 2.11
C ILE A 152 -5.87 -13.42 3.36
N GLU A 153 -7.00 -13.31 4.01
CA GLU A 153 -7.40 -14.19 5.10
C GLU A 153 -8.22 -15.36 4.56
N ASN A 154 -7.95 -16.56 5.03
CA ASN A 154 -8.57 -17.77 4.51
C ASN A 154 -9.33 -18.52 5.61
N CYS A 155 -10.58 -18.87 5.34
CA CYS A 155 -11.40 -19.69 6.20
C CYS A 155 -10.93 -21.16 6.17
N HIS A 156 -11.09 -21.85 7.30
CA HIS A 156 -10.75 -23.27 7.44
C HIS A 156 -11.69 -23.98 8.43
N LEU A 157 -11.75 -25.32 8.34
CA LEU A 157 -12.75 -26.11 9.04
C LEU A 157 -12.39 -26.46 10.49
N ASP A 158 -11.10 -26.51 10.84
CA ASP A 158 -10.64 -26.99 12.14
C ASP A 158 -9.28 -26.40 12.52
N ASP A 159 -8.81 -26.73 13.70
CA ASP A 159 -7.56 -26.21 14.28
C ASP A 159 -6.28 -26.66 13.53
N SER A 160 -6.39 -27.49 12.50
CA SER A 160 -5.26 -27.87 11.64
C SER A 160 -4.84 -26.74 10.70
N GLY A 161 -5.70 -25.73 10.49
CA GLY A 161 -5.49 -24.67 9.51
C GLY A 161 -5.52 -25.11 8.07
N ARG A 162 -5.99 -26.36 7.79
CA ARG A 162 -6.09 -26.89 6.43
C ARG A 162 -7.29 -26.27 5.71
N PHE A 163 -7.04 -25.71 4.54
CA PHE A 163 -8.08 -25.18 3.66
C PHE A 163 -8.90 -26.29 3.00
N THR A 164 -10.14 -26.00 2.67
CA THR A 164 -10.93 -26.84 1.76
C THR A 164 -10.33 -26.78 0.36
N GLU A 165 -10.70 -27.70 -0.52
CA GLU A 165 -10.28 -27.63 -1.92
C GLU A 165 -10.81 -26.36 -2.61
N ALA A 166 -12.04 -25.95 -2.29
CA ALA A 166 -12.64 -24.73 -2.82
C ALA A 166 -11.88 -23.49 -2.35
N THR A 167 -11.63 -23.35 -1.04
CA THR A 167 -10.81 -22.25 -0.48
C THR A 167 -9.44 -22.20 -1.15
N TYR A 168 -8.75 -23.34 -1.28
CA TYR A 168 -7.42 -23.39 -1.86
C TYR A 168 -7.41 -23.02 -3.35
N THR A 169 -8.40 -23.49 -4.12
CA THR A 169 -8.53 -23.15 -5.54
C THR A 169 -8.75 -21.66 -5.75
N SER A 170 -9.65 -21.05 -4.97
CA SER A 170 -9.91 -19.60 -5.03
C SER A 170 -8.71 -18.78 -4.56
N LEU A 171 -8.01 -19.20 -3.50
CA LEU A 171 -6.79 -18.58 -3.05
C LEU A 171 -5.70 -18.56 -4.13
N VAL A 172 -5.48 -19.71 -4.79
CA VAL A 172 -4.50 -19.80 -5.88
C VAL A 172 -4.87 -18.90 -7.04
N HIS A 173 -6.14 -18.87 -7.44
CA HIS A 173 -6.61 -18.00 -8.53
C HIS A 173 -6.46 -16.54 -8.18
N LEU A 174 -6.93 -16.11 -6.99
CA LEU A 174 -6.79 -14.73 -6.52
C LEU A 174 -5.33 -14.30 -6.44
N THR A 175 -4.47 -15.14 -5.85
CA THR A 175 -3.04 -14.83 -5.73
C THR A 175 -2.37 -14.69 -7.10
N ALA A 176 -2.67 -15.61 -8.04
CA ALA A 176 -2.12 -15.54 -9.39
C ALA A 176 -2.57 -14.26 -10.11
N TRP A 177 -3.83 -13.89 -9.97
CA TRP A 177 -4.35 -12.65 -10.54
C TRP A 177 -3.65 -11.42 -9.94
N LEU A 178 -3.53 -11.34 -8.60
CA LEU A 178 -2.85 -10.23 -7.91
C LEU A 178 -1.38 -10.11 -8.30
N VAL A 179 -0.66 -11.23 -8.38
CA VAL A 179 0.77 -11.25 -8.78
C VAL A 179 0.93 -10.67 -10.19
N CYS A 180 0.07 -11.06 -11.13
CA CYS A 180 0.12 -10.52 -12.49
C CYS A 180 -0.35 -9.08 -12.56
N GLU A 181 -1.39 -8.68 -11.79
CA GLU A 181 -1.96 -7.33 -11.80
C GLU A 181 -0.98 -6.27 -11.30
N TYR A 182 -0.20 -6.61 -10.28
CA TYR A 182 0.75 -5.71 -9.63
C TYR A 182 2.21 -5.98 -10.01
N ASP A 183 2.47 -6.82 -11.03
CA ASP A 183 3.81 -7.16 -11.54
C ASP A 183 4.77 -7.60 -10.42
N LEU A 184 4.30 -8.53 -9.59
CA LEU A 184 5.06 -9.06 -8.46
C LEU A 184 5.87 -10.29 -8.88
N ASP A 185 7.11 -10.43 -8.33
CA ASP A 185 8.03 -11.56 -8.58
C ASP A 185 7.72 -12.81 -7.72
#